data_2a868f31efec92e347c10d64e369f602
#
_entry.id   2a868f31efec92e347c10d64e369f602
#
_cell.length_a   1.000
_cell.length_b   1.000
_cell.length_c   1.000
_cell.angle_alpha   90.00
_cell.angle_beta   90.00
_cell.angle_gamma   90.00
#
_symmetry.space_group_name_H-M   'P 1'
#
loop_
_entity.id
_entity.type
_entity.pdbx_description
1 polymer ?
#
loop_
_entity_poly.entity_id
_entity_poly.type
_entity_poly.pdbx_seq_one_letter_code
_entity_poly.pdbx_strand_id
1 'polypeptide(L)'
;MNLDQMVRQPVFFERNRVYRIYLGGMPYQEIFQDGYDDGTDNMFPEEWVASKVKAINPKYFGKRDGVSVVRGTDIFFDDLLREYPDELLGGRKYDCLVKFLDSAIRLPFQVHPTKEFSRENFHSEYGKTEAWLVVATRPGAKLYFGFKDKITKEELSALEERSETEKDIMGKLLCGVDAKPGDIWLIKAG
;
A
#
# COMPACT_ATOMS: atom_id res chain seq x y z
N MET A 1 5.74 16.04 -26.62
CA MET A 1 4.98 17.07 -25.86
C MET A 1 5.99 17.78 -24.97
N ASN A 2 5.97 19.12 -24.91
CA ASN A 2 6.81 19.86 -23.98
C ASN A 2 6.30 19.64 -22.54
N LEU A 3 7.20 19.50 -21.55
CA LEU A 3 6.85 19.28 -20.14
C LEU A 3 5.93 20.38 -19.60
N ASP A 4 6.19 21.65 -19.92
CA ASP A 4 5.35 22.79 -19.52
C ASP A 4 3.89 22.67 -19.98
N GLN A 5 3.65 22.04 -21.12
CA GLN A 5 2.30 21.76 -21.61
C GLN A 5 1.69 20.54 -20.92
N MET A 6 2.50 19.53 -20.62
CA MET A 6 2.06 18.29 -19.99
C MET A 6 1.56 18.54 -18.55
N VAL A 7 2.28 19.33 -17.75
CA VAL A 7 1.91 19.60 -16.35
C VAL A 7 0.65 20.48 -16.19
N ARG A 8 0.18 21.09 -17.28
CA ARG A 8 -1.08 21.86 -17.33
C ARG A 8 -2.29 21.05 -17.77
N GLN A 9 -2.14 19.74 -17.91
CA GLN A 9 -3.17 18.78 -18.29
C GLN A 9 -3.20 17.62 -17.29
N PRO A 10 -4.23 16.76 -17.29
CA PRO A 10 -4.22 15.54 -16.51
C PRO A 10 -2.99 14.68 -16.86
N VAL A 11 -2.17 14.38 -15.86
CA VAL A 11 -1.00 13.52 -16.01
C VAL A 11 -1.40 12.07 -15.84
N PHE A 12 -1.05 11.23 -16.82
CA PHE A 12 -1.29 9.78 -16.78
C PHE A 12 0.02 9.04 -16.49
N PHE A 13 -0.07 7.90 -15.83
CA PHE A 13 1.08 7.12 -15.43
C PHE A 13 1.04 5.74 -16.09
N GLU A 14 2.22 5.14 -16.25
CA GLU A 14 2.35 3.72 -16.57
C GLU A 14 1.90 2.86 -15.40
N ARG A 15 1.63 1.57 -15.66
CA ARG A 15 1.38 0.60 -14.60
C ARG A 15 2.58 0.52 -13.66
N ASN A 16 2.30 0.51 -12.36
CA ASN A 16 3.33 0.54 -11.32
C ASN A 16 3.08 -0.58 -10.31
N ARG A 17 3.26 -1.83 -10.79
CA ARG A 17 3.17 -3.03 -9.95
C ARG A 17 4.37 -3.08 -9.03
N VAL A 18 4.11 -3.23 -7.75
CA VAL A 18 5.12 -3.22 -6.71
C VAL A 18 5.25 -4.59 -6.09
N TYR A 19 6.50 -5.09 -6.07
CA TYR A 19 6.84 -6.35 -5.44
C TYR A 19 6.55 -6.33 -3.94
N ARG A 20 6.01 -7.45 -3.44
CA ARG A 20 5.81 -7.73 -2.02
C ARG A 20 6.14 -9.18 -1.71
N ILE A 21 6.30 -9.48 -0.42
CA ILE A 21 6.57 -10.84 0.08
C ILE A 21 5.31 -11.71 0.18
N TYR A 22 4.21 -11.33 -0.47
CA TYR A 22 2.96 -12.06 -0.50
C TYR A 22 2.36 -12.09 -1.90
N LEU A 23 1.55 -13.10 -2.16
CA LEU A 23 0.88 -13.31 -3.44
C LEU A 23 -0.42 -12.53 -3.53
N GLY A 24 -0.75 -12.07 -4.73
CA GLY A 24 -1.99 -11.43 -5.09
C GLY A 24 -1.93 -10.88 -6.49
N GLY A 25 -2.96 -10.12 -6.87
CA GLY A 25 -3.04 -9.42 -8.16
C GLY A 25 -3.97 -10.06 -9.17
N MET A 26 -4.44 -11.30 -8.97
CA MET A 26 -5.35 -11.97 -9.89
C MET A 26 -6.54 -11.13 -10.33
N PRO A 27 -7.24 -10.36 -9.46
CA PRO A 27 -8.42 -9.58 -9.86
C PRO A 27 -8.11 -8.39 -10.76
N TYR A 28 -6.85 -8.00 -10.90
CA TYR A 28 -6.47 -6.81 -11.66
C TYR A 28 -6.72 -6.93 -13.16
N GLN A 29 -6.68 -8.15 -13.71
CA GLN A 29 -7.06 -8.39 -15.09
C GLN A 29 -8.51 -7.93 -15.36
N GLU A 30 -9.43 -8.23 -14.46
CA GLU A 30 -10.84 -7.84 -14.58
C GLU A 30 -11.07 -6.37 -14.23
N ILE A 31 -10.31 -5.84 -13.25
CA ILE A 31 -10.47 -4.46 -12.79
C ILE A 31 -9.96 -3.45 -13.83
N PHE A 32 -8.79 -3.70 -14.40
CA PHE A 32 -8.13 -2.72 -15.28
C PHE A 32 -8.35 -2.98 -16.77
N GLN A 33 -8.55 -4.22 -17.19
CA GLN A 33 -8.89 -4.63 -18.55
C GLN A 33 -8.00 -4.04 -19.66
N ASP A 34 -6.72 -3.80 -19.36
CA ASP A 34 -5.76 -3.16 -20.26
C ASP A 34 -4.73 -4.12 -20.86
N GLY A 35 -4.87 -5.41 -20.56
CA GLY A 35 -3.99 -6.46 -21.06
C GLY A 35 -2.62 -6.54 -20.39
N TYR A 36 -2.40 -5.77 -19.33
CA TYR A 36 -1.15 -5.82 -18.56
C TYR A 36 -1.09 -7.06 -17.65
N ASP A 37 -2.21 -7.43 -17.05
CA ASP A 37 -2.34 -8.53 -16.10
C ASP A 37 -2.84 -9.81 -16.80
N ASP A 38 -2.33 -10.96 -16.38
CA ASP A 38 -2.67 -12.29 -16.92
C ASP A 38 -3.73 -13.06 -16.09
N GLY A 39 -4.27 -12.43 -15.05
CA GLY A 39 -5.26 -13.05 -14.17
C GLY A 39 -4.68 -14.09 -13.21
N THR A 40 -3.38 -14.06 -12.95
CA THR A 40 -2.71 -14.93 -11.98
C THR A 40 -2.22 -14.18 -10.75
N ASP A 41 -2.16 -14.88 -9.61
CA ASP A 41 -1.52 -14.35 -8.42
C ASP A 41 0.01 -14.46 -8.54
N ASN A 42 0.67 -13.36 -8.25
CA ASN A 42 2.12 -13.28 -8.26
C ASN A 42 2.65 -12.38 -7.12
N MET A 43 3.96 -12.15 -7.07
CA MET A 43 4.61 -11.34 -6.04
C MET A 43 4.53 -9.82 -6.30
N PHE A 44 3.64 -9.37 -7.21
CA PHE A 44 3.38 -7.96 -7.50
C PHE A 44 1.90 -7.61 -7.20
N PRO A 45 1.46 -7.74 -5.95
CA PRO A 45 0.05 -7.66 -5.56
C PRO A 45 -0.45 -6.23 -5.34
N GLU A 46 0.41 -5.23 -5.48
CA GLU A 46 0.06 -3.83 -5.29
C GLU A 46 0.28 -3.02 -6.57
N GLU A 47 -0.69 -2.18 -6.94
CA GLU A 47 -0.56 -1.15 -7.98
C GLU A 47 -0.51 0.21 -7.30
N TRP A 48 0.62 0.92 -7.37
CA TRP A 48 0.80 2.23 -6.78
C TRP A 48 0.50 3.34 -7.77
N VAL A 49 -0.53 4.11 -7.48
CA VAL A 49 -1.06 5.13 -8.39
C VAL A 49 -0.45 6.49 -8.08
N ALA A 50 0.14 7.14 -9.08
CA ALA A 50 0.76 8.46 -8.96
C ALA A 50 1.69 8.55 -7.73
N SER A 51 2.54 7.56 -7.55
CA SER A 51 3.39 7.44 -6.36
C SER A 51 4.72 8.17 -6.53
N LYS A 52 5.10 8.96 -5.53
CA LYS A 52 6.48 9.46 -5.34
C LYS A 52 7.29 8.61 -4.35
N VAL A 53 6.67 7.58 -3.80
CA VAL A 53 7.25 6.77 -2.71
C VAL A 53 8.05 5.63 -3.28
N LYS A 54 9.30 5.48 -2.81
CA LYS A 54 10.13 4.31 -3.12
C LYS A 54 9.68 3.13 -2.27
N ALA A 55 9.48 1.99 -2.91
CA ALA A 55 9.25 0.74 -2.21
C ALA A 55 10.55 0.26 -1.55
N ILE A 56 10.44 -0.18 -0.30
CA ILE A 56 11.55 -0.84 0.41
C ILE A 56 11.42 -2.33 0.11
N ASN A 57 12.18 -2.79 -0.87
CA ASN A 57 12.21 -4.17 -1.33
C ASN A 57 13.63 -4.76 -1.18
N PRO A 58 13.77 -6.09 -1.19
CA PRO A 58 15.09 -6.72 -1.30
C PRO A 58 15.83 -6.21 -2.54
N LYS A 59 17.16 -6.25 -2.50
CA LYS A 59 18.13 -5.64 -3.43
C LYS A 59 18.01 -5.93 -4.94
N TYR A 60 17.03 -6.69 -5.37
CA TYR A 60 16.88 -7.12 -6.78
C TYR A 60 15.97 -6.24 -7.62
N PHE A 61 15.33 -5.26 -7.03
CA PHE A 61 14.42 -4.36 -7.73
C PHE A 61 15.07 -3.00 -7.92
N GLY A 62 14.60 -2.27 -8.93
CA GLY A 62 15.20 -1.02 -9.35
C GLY A 62 15.33 0.02 -8.24
N LYS A 63 16.29 0.93 -8.38
CA LYS A 63 16.56 1.97 -7.37
C LYS A 63 15.37 2.90 -7.09
N ARG A 64 14.36 2.91 -7.97
CA ARG A 64 13.16 3.77 -7.88
C ARG A 64 11.86 2.96 -7.95
N ASP A 65 11.89 1.68 -7.57
CA ASP A 65 10.69 0.86 -7.43
C ASP A 65 9.60 1.58 -6.63
N GLY A 66 8.37 1.49 -7.11
CA GLY A 66 7.21 2.14 -6.50
C GLY A 66 7.02 3.61 -6.89
N VAL A 67 8.02 4.29 -7.46
CA VAL A 67 7.83 5.62 -8.03
C VAL A 67 7.18 5.51 -9.40
N SER A 68 6.05 6.19 -9.60
CA SER A 68 5.32 6.14 -10.88
C SER A 68 6.08 6.84 -11.99
N VAL A 69 5.97 6.30 -13.22
CA VAL A 69 6.52 6.87 -14.44
C VAL A 69 5.38 7.49 -15.25
N VAL A 70 5.60 8.68 -15.77
CA VAL A 70 4.64 9.37 -16.64
C VAL A 70 4.49 8.60 -17.94
N ARG A 71 3.25 8.31 -18.33
CA ARG A 71 2.93 7.46 -19.49
C ARG A 71 3.58 7.95 -20.77
N GLY A 72 4.25 7.02 -21.46
CA GLY A 72 4.93 7.27 -22.72
C GLY A 72 6.23 8.09 -22.58
N THR A 73 6.81 8.15 -21.38
CA THR A 73 8.08 8.83 -21.10
C THR A 73 8.94 8.04 -20.12
N ASP A 74 10.17 8.50 -19.88
CA ASP A 74 11.06 7.97 -18.82
C ASP A 74 11.07 8.89 -17.58
N ILE A 75 10.07 9.76 -17.43
CA ILE A 75 10.02 10.77 -16.37
C ILE A 75 9.34 10.18 -15.14
N PHE A 76 10.04 10.21 -14.03
CA PHE A 76 9.48 9.79 -12.75
C PHE A 76 8.67 10.91 -12.10
N PHE A 77 7.60 10.53 -11.42
CA PHE A 77 6.67 11.49 -10.83
C PHE A 77 7.29 12.35 -9.72
N ASP A 78 8.22 11.82 -8.92
CA ASP A 78 8.94 12.61 -7.92
C ASP A 78 9.88 13.65 -8.54
N ASP A 79 10.44 13.39 -9.74
CA ASP A 79 11.18 14.40 -10.49
C ASP A 79 10.24 15.50 -11.01
N LEU A 80 9.10 15.11 -11.57
CA LEU A 80 8.10 16.04 -12.08
C LEU A 80 7.54 16.94 -10.96
N LEU A 81 7.27 16.38 -9.80
CA LEU A 81 6.82 17.14 -8.61
C LEU A 81 7.86 18.12 -8.09
N ARG A 82 9.15 17.79 -8.24
CA ARG A 82 10.25 18.68 -7.83
C ARG A 82 10.44 19.83 -8.81
N GLU A 83 10.24 19.58 -10.09
CA GLU A 83 10.45 20.58 -11.15
C GLU A 83 9.25 21.51 -11.33
N TYR A 84 8.03 21.01 -11.14
CA TYR A 84 6.76 21.73 -11.35
C TYR A 84 5.83 21.68 -10.14
N PRO A 85 6.31 22.08 -8.94
CA PRO A 85 5.49 21.96 -7.72
C PRO A 85 4.25 22.84 -7.73
N ASP A 86 4.34 24.05 -8.29
CA ASP A 86 3.24 25.00 -8.29
C ASP A 86 2.15 24.61 -9.30
N GLU A 87 2.51 24.16 -10.48
CA GLU A 87 1.59 23.73 -11.53
C GLU A 87 0.82 22.47 -11.11
N LEU A 88 1.51 21.53 -10.46
CA LEU A 88 0.92 20.25 -10.07
C LEU A 88 0.20 20.29 -8.73
N LEU A 89 0.68 21.09 -7.79
CA LEU A 89 0.20 21.06 -6.40
C LEU A 89 -0.48 22.35 -5.93
N GLY A 90 -0.26 23.48 -6.64
CA GLY A 90 -0.85 24.77 -6.26
C GLY A 90 -0.48 25.19 -4.83
N GLY A 91 0.78 25.01 -4.43
CA GLY A 91 1.29 25.34 -3.11
C GLY A 91 0.94 24.32 -2.00
N ARG A 92 0.34 23.17 -2.35
CA ARG A 92 0.04 22.07 -1.42
C ARG A 92 1.19 21.07 -1.36
N LYS A 93 1.14 20.18 -0.37
CA LYS A 93 2.04 19.02 -0.29
C LYS A 93 1.36 17.78 -0.86
N TYR A 94 2.13 16.93 -1.50
CA TYR A 94 1.70 15.61 -1.92
C TYR A 94 2.20 14.58 -0.89
N ASP A 95 1.37 14.27 0.10
CA ASP A 95 1.75 13.49 1.29
C ASP A 95 0.90 12.22 1.44
N CYS A 96 0.46 11.64 0.33
CA CYS A 96 -0.29 10.39 0.33
C CYS A 96 0.33 9.35 -0.62
N LEU A 97 0.03 8.08 -0.34
CA LEU A 97 0.24 6.96 -1.24
C LEU A 97 -1.12 6.35 -1.55
N VAL A 98 -1.53 6.41 -2.81
CA VAL A 98 -2.74 5.74 -3.28
C VAL A 98 -2.34 4.43 -3.94
N LYS A 99 -2.99 3.33 -3.55
CA LYS A 99 -2.71 2.02 -4.14
C LYS A 99 -3.96 1.13 -4.21
N PHE A 100 -4.00 0.29 -5.22
CA PHE A 100 -4.79 -0.93 -5.16
C PHE A 100 -3.93 -1.99 -4.47
N LEU A 101 -4.54 -2.76 -3.60
CA LEU A 101 -3.91 -3.88 -2.92
C LEU A 101 -4.84 -5.08 -3.01
N ASP A 102 -4.35 -6.18 -3.55
CA ASP A 102 -5.00 -7.47 -3.50
C ASP A 102 -4.09 -8.48 -2.79
N SER A 103 -4.67 -9.36 -2.01
CA SER A 103 -3.91 -10.40 -1.33
C SER A 103 -4.60 -11.74 -1.44
N ALA A 104 -3.88 -12.73 -1.97
CA ALA A 104 -4.33 -14.12 -2.05
C ALA A 104 -4.19 -14.85 -0.70
N ILE A 105 -3.46 -14.27 0.25
CA ILE A 105 -3.21 -14.83 1.57
C ILE A 105 -3.42 -13.77 2.65
N ARG A 106 -3.64 -14.18 3.90
CA ARG A 106 -3.68 -13.24 5.02
C ARG A 106 -2.32 -12.52 5.14
N LEU A 107 -2.38 -11.20 5.16
CA LEU A 107 -1.19 -10.37 5.37
C LEU A 107 -0.64 -10.51 6.80
N PRO A 108 0.66 -10.25 7.01
CA PRO A 108 1.20 -10.06 8.36
C PRO A 108 0.43 -8.97 9.10
N PHE A 109 0.24 -9.15 10.40
CA PHE A 109 -0.35 -8.10 11.23
C PHE A 109 0.65 -6.96 11.41
N GLN A 110 0.14 -5.74 11.35
CA GLN A 110 0.94 -4.52 11.38
C GLN A 110 0.37 -3.58 12.42
N VAL A 111 1.25 -2.91 13.14
CA VAL A 111 0.92 -1.73 13.95
C VAL A 111 1.20 -0.49 13.11
N HIS A 112 0.24 0.41 13.05
CA HIS A 112 0.43 1.69 12.37
C HIS A 112 1.10 2.68 13.32
N PRO A 113 2.34 3.14 13.07
CA PRO A 113 3.05 4.00 13.98
C PRO A 113 2.38 5.37 14.10
N THR A 114 2.38 5.92 15.32
CA THR A 114 2.02 7.33 15.53
C THR A 114 3.07 8.24 14.89
N LYS A 115 2.74 9.53 14.78
CA LYS A 115 3.68 10.52 14.27
C LYS A 115 4.92 10.67 15.18
N GLU A 116 4.72 10.62 16.48
CA GLU A 116 5.77 10.69 17.49
C GLU A 116 6.71 9.50 17.35
N PHE A 117 6.17 8.28 17.32
CA PHE A 117 6.95 7.06 17.13
C PHE A 117 7.74 7.08 15.82
N SER A 118 7.12 7.58 14.74
CA SER A 118 7.77 7.65 13.43
C SER A 118 8.94 8.64 13.41
N ARG A 119 8.83 9.77 14.12
CA ARG A 119 9.95 10.72 14.27
C ARG A 119 11.13 10.13 15.02
N GLU A 120 10.84 9.47 16.13
CA GLU A 120 11.87 8.90 17.01
C GLU A 120 12.59 7.69 16.38
N ASN A 121 11.84 6.82 15.67
CA ASN A 121 12.35 5.52 15.25
C ASN A 121 12.64 5.42 13.76
N PHE A 122 11.95 6.20 12.90
CA PHE A 122 12.07 6.13 11.44
C PHE A 122 12.52 7.43 10.79
N HIS A 123 12.78 8.48 11.57
CA HIS A 123 13.13 9.82 11.08
C HIS A 123 12.10 10.34 10.06
N SER A 124 10.83 10.01 10.29
CA SER A 124 9.70 10.39 9.44
C SER A 124 8.76 11.36 10.16
N GLU A 125 8.33 12.40 9.46
CA GLU A 125 7.36 13.37 9.97
C GLU A 125 5.90 12.86 9.92
N TYR A 126 5.68 11.65 9.40
CA TYR A 126 4.35 11.09 9.18
C TYR A 126 4.12 9.84 10.04
N GLY A 127 2.96 9.78 10.69
CA GLY A 127 2.39 8.53 11.16
C GLY A 127 1.72 7.78 10.01
N LYS A 128 1.28 6.55 10.23
CA LYS A 128 0.64 5.73 9.19
C LYS A 128 -0.89 5.70 9.41
N THR A 129 -1.58 6.77 9.06
CA THR A 129 -3.04 6.74 8.93
C THR A 129 -3.42 6.28 7.52
N GLU A 130 -4.33 5.32 7.42
CA GLU A 130 -4.82 4.78 6.16
C GLU A 130 -6.34 4.86 6.09
N ALA A 131 -6.87 4.95 4.87
CA ALA A 131 -8.28 4.69 4.59
C ALA A 131 -8.37 3.61 3.51
N TRP A 132 -9.25 2.64 3.71
CA TRP A 132 -9.47 1.56 2.75
C TRP A 132 -10.87 1.63 2.19
N LEU A 133 -10.98 1.57 0.87
CA LEU A 133 -12.23 1.31 0.16
C LEU A 133 -12.15 -0.11 -0.40
N VAL A 134 -13.05 -0.96 0.00
CA VAL A 134 -13.16 -2.32 -0.54
C VAL A 134 -13.83 -2.26 -1.92
N VAL A 135 -13.11 -2.57 -2.98
CA VAL A 135 -13.63 -2.55 -4.36
C VAL A 135 -14.08 -3.93 -4.82
N ALA A 136 -13.43 -4.99 -4.33
CA ALA A 136 -13.77 -6.38 -4.60
C ALA A 136 -13.31 -7.25 -3.42
N THR A 137 -13.80 -8.48 -3.34
CA THR A 137 -13.41 -9.44 -2.29
C THR A 137 -13.19 -10.82 -2.89
N ARG A 138 -12.24 -11.56 -2.33
CA ARG A 138 -12.09 -12.99 -2.57
C ARG A 138 -13.06 -13.78 -1.66
N PRO A 139 -13.46 -14.99 -2.02
CA PRO A 139 -14.29 -15.84 -1.17
C PRO A 139 -13.67 -16.02 0.22
N GLY A 140 -14.43 -15.72 1.28
CA GLY A 140 -13.98 -15.84 2.67
C GLY A 140 -13.00 -14.74 3.13
N ALA A 141 -12.83 -13.66 2.36
CA ALA A 141 -11.96 -12.55 2.74
C ALA A 141 -12.41 -11.89 4.05
N LYS A 142 -11.44 -11.64 4.92
CA LYS A 142 -11.64 -10.95 6.21
C LYS A 142 -10.64 -9.82 6.37
N LEU A 143 -11.10 -8.77 7.03
CA LEU A 143 -10.25 -7.71 7.57
C LEU A 143 -10.08 -7.94 9.08
N TYR A 144 -8.91 -7.61 9.61
CA TYR A 144 -8.61 -7.80 11.02
C TYR A 144 -8.21 -6.46 11.64
N PHE A 145 -8.91 -6.07 12.73
CA PHE A 145 -8.70 -4.79 13.41
C PHE A 145 -8.68 -4.99 14.92
N GLY A 146 -7.68 -4.41 15.57
CA GLY A 146 -7.60 -4.36 17.02
C GLY A 146 -7.65 -5.71 17.72
N PHE A 147 -7.31 -5.72 18.98
CA PHE A 147 -7.39 -6.91 19.83
C PHE A 147 -8.84 -7.13 20.30
N LYS A 148 -9.23 -8.40 20.45
CA LYS A 148 -10.53 -8.79 21.04
C LYS A 148 -10.60 -8.43 22.51
N ASP A 149 -9.49 -8.67 23.21
CA ASP A 149 -9.33 -8.48 24.64
C ASP A 149 -8.08 -7.67 24.93
N LYS A 150 -7.96 -7.17 26.15
CA LYS A 150 -6.73 -6.53 26.61
C LYS A 150 -5.61 -7.57 26.64
N ILE A 151 -4.45 -7.20 26.11
CA ILE A 151 -3.26 -8.03 26.10
C ILE A 151 -2.08 -7.21 26.64
N THR A 152 -1.24 -7.82 27.46
CA THR A 152 0.00 -7.21 27.92
C THR A 152 1.09 -7.34 26.87
N LYS A 153 2.15 -6.54 27.01
CA LYS A 153 3.31 -6.61 26.12
C LYS A 153 4.00 -7.98 26.20
N GLU A 154 4.09 -8.53 27.41
CA GLU A 154 4.70 -9.82 27.70
C GLU A 154 3.90 -10.96 27.06
N GLU A 155 2.58 -10.94 27.20
CA GLU A 155 1.68 -11.91 26.55
C GLU A 155 1.78 -11.84 25.04
N LEU A 156 1.82 -10.63 24.46
CA LEU A 156 1.95 -10.45 23.02
C LEU A 156 3.29 -10.99 22.51
N SER A 157 4.38 -10.72 23.22
CA SER A 157 5.71 -11.23 22.85
C SER A 157 5.78 -12.75 22.89
N ALA A 158 5.21 -13.38 23.94
CA ALA A 158 5.14 -14.83 24.02
C ALA A 158 4.29 -15.46 22.90
N LEU A 159 3.22 -14.80 22.48
CA LEU A 159 2.39 -15.26 21.38
C LEU A 159 3.08 -15.06 20.02
N GLU A 160 3.85 -14.00 19.86
CA GLU A 160 4.66 -13.75 18.66
C GLU A 160 5.71 -14.87 18.50
N GLU A 161 6.46 -15.22 19.53
CA GLU A 161 7.41 -16.33 19.50
C GLU A 161 6.71 -17.65 19.13
N ARG A 162 5.56 -17.95 19.73
CA ARG A 162 4.78 -19.16 19.42
C ARG A 162 4.24 -19.15 17.98
N SER A 163 4.02 -17.99 17.37
CA SER A 163 3.49 -17.87 16.02
C SER A 163 4.42 -18.43 14.95
N GLU A 164 5.71 -18.61 15.24
CA GLU A 164 6.66 -19.27 14.34
C GLU A 164 6.29 -20.74 14.07
N THR A 165 5.67 -21.40 15.05
CA THR A 165 5.29 -22.82 14.96
C THR A 165 3.78 -23.06 14.99
N GLU A 166 3.01 -22.18 15.63
CA GLU A 166 1.55 -22.28 15.76
C GLU A 166 0.86 -21.35 14.75
N LYS A 167 0.49 -21.90 13.60
CA LYS A 167 -0.22 -21.13 12.57
C LYS A 167 -1.51 -20.52 13.12
N ASP A 168 -1.81 -19.31 12.66
CA ASP A 168 -3.03 -18.54 12.95
C ASP A 168 -3.25 -18.16 14.43
N ILE A 169 -2.29 -18.41 15.32
CA ILE A 169 -2.41 -18.02 16.72
C ILE A 169 -2.64 -16.51 16.87
N MET A 170 -1.92 -15.70 16.09
CA MET A 170 -2.08 -14.25 16.10
C MET A 170 -3.44 -13.81 15.55
N GLY A 171 -3.99 -14.49 14.56
CA GLY A 171 -5.31 -14.19 14.00
C GLY A 171 -6.45 -14.38 15.01
N LYS A 172 -6.28 -15.24 16.00
CA LYS A 172 -7.26 -15.46 17.07
C LYS A 172 -7.36 -14.28 18.04
N LEU A 173 -6.33 -13.46 18.14
CA LEU A 173 -6.28 -12.29 19.01
C LEU A 173 -7.07 -11.10 18.48
N LEU A 174 -7.28 -11.03 17.17
CA LEU A 174 -7.81 -9.86 16.48
C LEU A 174 -9.31 -10.03 16.16
N CYS A 175 -10.00 -8.90 16.12
CA CYS A 175 -11.37 -8.83 15.62
C CYS A 175 -11.35 -9.00 14.10
N GLY A 176 -11.94 -10.10 13.61
CA GLY A 176 -12.14 -10.35 12.18
C GLY A 176 -13.53 -9.91 11.73
N VAL A 177 -13.60 -9.15 10.64
CA VAL A 177 -14.85 -8.74 10.01
C VAL A 177 -14.87 -9.18 8.55
N ASP A 178 -16.04 -9.56 8.05
CA ASP A 178 -16.21 -9.89 6.65
C ASP A 178 -16.20 -8.62 5.83
N ALA A 179 -15.32 -8.57 4.83
CA ALA A 179 -15.21 -7.43 3.92
C ALA A 179 -16.28 -7.51 2.82
N LYS A 180 -16.87 -6.37 2.47
CA LYS A 180 -17.86 -6.27 1.39
C LYS A 180 -17.48 -5.13 0.44
N PRO A 181 -17.66 -5.29 -0.88
CA PRO A 181 -17.49 -4.18 -1.81
C PRO A 181 -18.33 -2.97 -1.40
N GLY A 182 -17.71 -1.78 -1.38
CA GLY A 182 -18.29 -0.54 -0.90
C GLY A 182 -18.00 -0.20 0.56
N ASP A 183 -17.46 -1.12 1.37
CA ASP A 183 -17.04 -0.81 2.73
C ASP A 183 -15.90 0.20 2.73
N ILE A 184 -15.97 1.15 3.67
CA ILE A 184 -14.91 2.13 3.90
C ILE A 184 -14.43 2.02 5.34
N TRP A 185 -13.12 1.87 5.53
CA TRP A 185 -12.47 1.73 6.81
C TRP A 185 -11.43 2.81 7.01
N LEU A 186 -11.46 3.49 8.15
CA LEU A 186 -10.42 4.43 8.57
C LEU A 186 -9.55 3.78 9.64
N ILE A 187 -8.29 3.58 9.33
CA ILE A 187 -7.27 3.01 10.23
C ILE A 187 -6.38 4.15 10.70
N LYS A 188 -6.59 4.57 11.94
CA LYS A 188 -5.81 5.66 12.54
C LYS A 188 -4.40 5.16 12.88
N ALA A 189 -3.45 6.09 12.90
CA ALA A 189 -2.12 5.88 13.44
C ALA A 189 -2.19 5.69 14.97
N GLY A 190 -1.47 4.70 15.52
CA GLY A 190 -1.43 4.36 16.95
C GLY A 190 -2.23 3.15 17.36
#